data_9f9240b80a69540cb2a755db4837e14f
#
_entry.id   9f9240b80a69540cb2a755db4837e14f
#
_cell.length_a   1.000
_cell.length_b   1.000
_cell.length_c   1.000
_cell.angle_alpha   90.00
_cell.angle_beta   90.00
_cell.angle_gamma   90.00
#
_symmetry.space_group_name_H-M   'P 1'
#
loop_
_entity.id
_entity.type
_entity.pdbx_description
1 polymer ?
#
loop_
_entity_poly.entity_id
_entity_poly.type
_entity_poly.pdbx_seq_one_letter_code
_entity_poly.pdbx_strand_id
1 'polypeptide(L)'
;ALIGYMPDFFGVYDDMRVWEYLDFFAGCYRIPERERGPLIDDLLQLVELGHRREDMADELSRGMKQRLSLARTLIHDPQVLILDEPASGLDPRARVEIRELLVELSRMGKTIFFSTQILSDVAEICTSICIIEAGQMVAVGTLDDLRKQMAGTRRVEITISSRAEEVLAYLQSMESVSEARIAEDIK
;
A
#
# COMPACT_ATOMS: atom_id res chain seq x y z
N ALA A 1 -4.33 8.40 21.61
CA ALA A 1 -5.27 8.42 20.47
C ALA A 1 -5.33 7.01 19.86
N LEU A 2 -6.51 6.60 19.31
CA LEU A 2 -6.67 5.25 18.74
C LEU A 2 -6.16 5.14 17.31
N ILE A 3 -6.05 6.27 16.61
CA ILE A 3 -5.76 6.31 15.17
C ILE A 3 -4.44 7.04 14.94
N GLY A 4 -3.57 6.43 14.14
CA GLY A 4 -2.40 7.05 13.53
C GLY A 4 -2.67 7.36 12.07
N TYR A 5 -2.37 8.57 11.62
CA TYR A 5 -2.55 9.01 10.24
C TYR A 5 -1.23 9.43 9.61
N MET A 6 -0.96 8.86 8.45
CA MET A 6 0.19 9.17 7.62
C MET A 6 -0.32 9.68 6.26
N PRO A 7 -0.17 10.97 5.94
CA PRO A 7 -0.52 11.52 4.62
C PRO A 7 0.51 11.11 3.56
N ASP A 8 0.14 11.15 2.27
CA ASP A 8 1.04 10.91 1.13
C ASP A 8 2.25 11.87 1.15
N PHE A 9 1.98 13.14 1.41
CA PHE A 9 3.04 14.13 1.56
C PHE A 9 3.15 14.59 3.01
N PHE A 10 4.33 14.41 3.61
CA PHE A 10 4.65 14.95 4.91
C PHE A 10 5.91 15.80 4.82
N GLY A 11 5.85 16.98 5.43
CA GLY A 11 7.01 17.82 5.64
C GLY A 11 7.84 17.30 6.80
N VAL A 12 9.14 17.27 6.63
CA VAL A 12 10.07 17.29 7.77
C VAL A 12 10.35 18.73 8.12
N TYR A 13 10.55 19.02 9.39
CA TYR A 13 10.98 20.34 9.80
C TYR A 13 12.48 20.47 9.49
N ASP A 14 12.84 21.53 8.78
CA ASP A 14 14.24 21.90 8.57
C ASP A 14 14.91 22.12 9.93
N ASP A 15 16.20 21.83 10.03
CA ASP A 15 17.01 22.01 11.24
C ASP A 15 16.65 21.11 12.45
N MET A 16 15.95 19.98 12.23
CA MET A 16 15.73 18.96 13.25
C MET A 16 16.48 17.67 12.93
N ARG A 17 17.08 17.07 13.96
CA ARG A 17 17.59 15.70 13.87
C ARG A 17 16.43 14.71 13.86
N VAL A 18 16.69 13.50 13.37
CA VAL A 18 15.70 12.42 13.29
C VAL A 18 15.04 12.15 14.65
N TRP A 19 15.84 12.06 15.72
CA TRP A 19 15.29 11.84 17.07
C TRP A 19 14.53 13.05 17.62
N GLU A 20 14.98 14.28 17.33
CA GLU A 20 14.32 15.51 17.76
C GLU A 20 12.95 15.67 17.12
N TYR A 21 12.86 15.30 15.85
CA TYR A 21 11.58 15.25 15.12
C TYR A 21 10.58 14.30 15.81
N LEU A 22 11.00 13.11 16.21
CA LEU A 22 10.14 12.18 16.93
C LEU A 22 9.82 12.65 18.34
N ASP A 23 10.79 13.24 19.07
CA ASP A 23 10.57 13.79 20.42
C ASP A 23 9.54 14.92 20.43
N PHE A 24 9.57 15.78 19.41
CA PHE A 24 8.57 16.84 19.23
C PHE A 24 7.15 16.23 19.17
N PHE A 25 6.94 15.20 18.35
CA PHE A 25 5.62 14.56 18.24
C PHE A 25 5.26 13.78 19.52
N ALA A 26 6.22 13.12 20.16
CA ALA A 26 6.00 12.50 21.46
C ALA A 26 5.51 13.52 22.50
N GLY A 27 6.06 14.73 22.48
CA GLY A 27 5.61 15.85 23.29
C GLY A 27 4.17 16.29 22.97
N CYS A 28 3.82 16.37 21.69
CA CYS A 28 2.46 16.68 21.24
C CYS A 28 1.42 15.65 21.77
N TYR A 29 1.79 14.37 21.85
CA TYR A 29 0.96 13.32 22.42
C TYR A 29 1.07 13.22 23.95
N ARG A 30 1.82 14.13 24.62
CA ARG A 30 1.99 14.22 26.07
C ARG A 30 2.65 12.97 26.66
N ILE A 31 3.52 12.31 25.91
CA ILE A 31 4.35 11.21 26.43
C ILE A 31 5.34 11.80 27.43
N PRO A 32 5.47 11.23 28.65
CA PRO A 32 6.41 11.71 29.65
C PRO A 32 7.85 11.74 29.12
N GLU A 33 8.61 12.80 29.39
CA GLU A 33 9.97 12.99 28.89
C GLU A 33 10.88 11.79 29.16
N ARG A 34 10.79 11.19 30.35
CA ARG A 34 11.57 10.01 30.77
C ARG A 34 11.31 8.76 29.90
N GLU A 35 10.17 8.71 29.22
CA GLU A 35 9.72 7.55 28.41
C GLU A 35 10.02 7.73 26.92
N ARG A 36 10.30 8.97 26.46
CA ARG A 36 10.47 9.29 25.04
C ARG A 36 11.74 8.70 24.44
N GLY A 37 12.88 8.82 25.14
CA GLY A 37 14.16 8.32 24.63
C GLY A 37 14.11 6.83 24.25
N PRO A 38 13.76 5.93 25.18
CA PRO A 38 13.61 4.50 24.86
C PRO A 38 12.57 4.24 23.75
N LEU A 39 11.42 4.91 23.79
CA LEU A 39 10.38 4.77 22.76
C LEU A 39 10.89 5.17 21.37
N ILE A 40 11.62 6.28 21.27
CA ILE A 40 12.19 6.77 20.01
C ILE A 40 13.21 5.76 19.48
N ASP A 41 14.07 5.23 20.33
CA ASP A 41 15.07 4.24 19.96
C ASP A 41 14.41 2.95 19.45
N ASP A 42 13.37 2.45 20.11
CA ASP A 42 12.58 1.28 19.68
C ASP A 42 11.90 1.54 18.32
N LEU A 43 11.29 2.71 18.13
CA LEU A 43 10.65 3.05 16.86
C LEU A 43 11.65 3.21 15.72
N LEU A 44 12.79 3.84 15.97
CA LEU A 44 13.86 3.97 14.98
C LEU A 44 14.45 2.61 14.60
N GLN A 45 14.55 1.69 15.55
CA GLN A 45 14.96 0.33 15.27
C GLN A 45 13.90 -0.40 14.42
N LEU A 46 12.63 -0.29 14.76
CA LEU A 46 11.50 -0.90 14.02
C LEU A 46 11.49 -0.45 12.55
N VAL A 47 11.72 0.84 12.29
CA VAL A 47 11.74 1.38 10.92
C VAL A 47 13.15 1.37 10.28
N GLU A 48 14.11 0.71 10.89
CA GLU A 48 15.51 0.57 10.43
C GLU A 48 16.26 1.91 10.23
N LEU A 49 15.94 2.91 11.03
CA LEU A 49 16.58 4.23 11.04
C LEU A 49 17.48 4.45 12.27
N GLY A 50 17.72 3.44 13.10
CA GLY A 50 18.54 3.60 14.32
C GLY A 50 19.93 4.18 14.05
N HIS A 51 20.57 3.78 12.94
CA HIS A 51 21.88 4.28 12.52
C HIS A 51 21.86 5.73 12.01
N ARG A 52 20.68 6.33 11.81
CA ARG A 52 20.46 7.71 11.36
C ARG A 52 19.88 8.62 12.44
N ARG A 53 19.86 8.17 13.68
CA ARG A 53 19.24 8.86 14.82
C ARG A 53 19.69 10.32 14.94
N GLU A 54 20.99 10.59 14.76
CA GLU A 54 21.61 11.90 14.92
C GLU A 54 21.70 12.71 13.61
N ASP A 55 21.32 12.12 12.48
CA ASP A 55 21.34 12.81 11.19
C ASP A 55 20.22 13.85 11.13
N MET A 56 20.39 14.83 10.24
CA MET A 56 19.35 15.83 9.97
C MET A 56 18.20 15.17 9.19
N ALA A 57 16.96 15.45 9.57
CA ALA A 57 15.78 14.83 8.97
C ALA A 57 15.58 15.25 7.50
N ASP A 58 16.01 16.45 7.12
CA ASP A 58 15.93 16.96 5.75
C ASP A 58 16.95 16.30 4.80
N GLU A 59 18.06 15.77 5.32
CA GLU A 59 19.11 15.07 4.56
C GLU A 59 18.74 13.61 4.23
N LEU A 60 17.68 13.08 4.83
CA LEU A 60 17.24 11.72 4.59
C LEU A 60 16.75 11.53 3.14
N SER A 61 17.03 10.36 2.56
CA SER A 61 16.42 9.96 1.29
C SER A 61 14.89 9.89 1.38
N ARG A 62 14.20 9.91 0.25
CA ARG A 62 12.73 9.83 0.22
C ARG A 62 12.21 8.59 0.97
N GLY A 63 12.81 7.42 0.76
CA GLY A 63 12.43 6.19 1.45
C GLY A 63 12.66 6.27 2.97
N MET A 64 13.77 6.88 3.39
CA MET A 64 14.05 7.09 4.81
C MET A 64 13.08 8.10 5.44
N LYS A 65 12.70 9.16 4.72
CA LYS A 65 11.65 10.09 5.15
C LYS A 65 10.30 9.39 5.30
N GLN A 66 9.96 8.47 4.39
CA GLN A 66 8.74 7.68 4.48
C GLN A 66 8.72 6.80 5.74
N ARG A 67 9.85 6.14 6.04
CA ARG A 67 10.02 5.35 7.27
C ARG A 67 9.94 6.23 8.53
N LEU A 68 10.54 7.42 8.51
CA LEU A 68 10.43 8.39 9.60
C LEU A 68 9.00 8.85 9.84
N SER A 69 8.22 9.07 8.76
CA SER A 69 6.79 9.40 8.85
C SER A 69 5.98 8.27 9.47
N LEU A 70 6.31 7.02 9.14
CA LEU A 70 5.66 5.87 9.74
C LEU A 70 6.01 5.76 11.24
N ALA A 71 7.28 5.96 11.63
CA ALA A 71 7.71 6.02 13.03
C ALA A 71 6.94 7.12 13.81
N ARG A 72 6.82 8.32 13.22
CA ARG A 72 6.01 9.40 13.79
C ARG A 72 4.54 8.98 13.98
N THR A 73 3.97 8.28 13.00
CA THR A 73 2.58 7.82 13.04
C THR A 73 2.36 6.80 14.15
N LEU A 74 3.40 6.04 14.51
CA LEU A 74 3.39 5.02 15.57
C LEU A 74 3.69 5.57 16.97
N ILE A 75 4.17 6.82 17.12
CA ILE A 75 4.70 7.38 18.36
C ILE A 75 3.77 7.27 19.58
N HIS A 76 2.47 7.31 19.38
CA HIS A 76 1.44 7.24 20.42
C HIS A 76 0.75 5.87 20.51
N ASP A 77 1.38 4.86 19.95
CA ASP A 77 0.92 3.46 19.92
C ASP A 77 -0.55 3.29 19.46
N PRO A 78 -0.91 3.75 18.25
CA PRO A 78 -2.27 3.62 17.75
C PRO A 78 -2.64 2.16 17.47
N GLN A 79 -3.92 1.82 17.61
CA GLN A 79 -4.44 0.51 17.22
C GLN A 79 -4.80 0.45 15.74
N VAL A 80 -5.19 1.59 15.16
CA VAL A 80 -5.57 1.72 13.75
C VAL A 80 -4.62 2.66 13.05
N LEU A 81 -4.08 2.24 11.92
CA LEU A 81 -3.24 3.04 11.04
C LEU A 81 -4.01 3.38 9.76
N ILE A 82 -4.05 4.64 9.40
CA ILE A 82 -4.57 5.13 8.11
C ILE A 82 -3.38 5.73 7.37
N LEU A 83 -2.98 5.08 6.27
CA LEU A 83 -1.78 5.43 5.54
C LEU A 83 -2.14 5.78 4.10
N ASP A 84 -1.78 6.98 3.67
CA ASP A 84 -2.04 7.44 2.32
C ASP A 84 -0.79 7.23 1.45
N GLU A 85 -0.88 6.34 0.46
CA GLU A 85 0.19 5.98 -0.47
C GLU A 85 1.55 5.69 0.22
N PRO A 86 1.64 4.81 1.25
CA PRO A 86 2.83 4.65 2.09
C PRO A 86 4.09 4.18 1.32
N ALA A 87 3.93 3.60 0.14
CA ALA A 87 5.03 3.11 -0.70
C ALA A 87 5.20 3.90 -2.01
N SER A 88 4.48 5.03 -2.17
CA SER A 88 4.51 5.84 -3.39
C SER A 88 5.88 6.46 -3.65
N GLY A 89 6.31 6.39 -4.92
CA GLY A 89 7.57 7.01 -5.38
C GLY A 89 8.85 6.43 -4.76
N LEU A 90 8.76 5.25 -4.14
CA LEU A 90 9.92 4.52 -3.67
C LEU A 90 10.51 3.63 -4.78
N ASP A 91 11.81 3.39 -4.70
CA ASP A 91 12.46 2.37 -5.50
C ASP A 91 11.94 0.96 -5.14
N PRO A 92 12.13 -0.06 -6.01
CA PRO A 92 11.58 -1.39 -5.78
C PRO A 92 12.02 -2.04 -4.45
N ARG A 93 13.26 -1.78 -4.00
CA ARG A 93 13.78 -2.34 -2.75
C ARG A 93 13.13 -1.69 -1.54
N ALA A 94 13.13 -0.36 -1.46
CA ALA A 94 12.51 0.39 -0.37
C ALA A 94 11.01 0.07 -0.25
N ARG A 95 10.33 -0.22 -1.38
CA ARG A 95 8.94 -0.65 -1.40
C ARG A 95 8.73 -2.00 -0.73
N VAL A 96 9.58 -2.98 -1.03
CA VAL A 96 9.53 -4.30 -0.35
C VAL A 96 9.70 -4.11 1.16
N GLU A 97 10.68 -3.33 1.57
CA GLU A 97 10.97 -3.07 2.99
C GLU A 97 9.78 -2.41 3.71
N ILE A 98 9.08 -1.46 3.09
CA ILE A 98 7.84 -0.87 3.67
C ILE A 98 6.72 -1.92 3.77
N ARG A 99 6.55 -2.78 2.76
CA ARG A 99 5.54 -3.85 2.81
C ARG A 99 5.80 -4.82 3.95
N GLU A 100 7.04 -5.27 4.12
CA GLU A 100 7.44 -6.15 5.21
C GLU A 100 7.14 -5.53 6.58
N LEU A 101 7.42 -4.23 6.72
CA LEU A 101 7.10 -3.49 7.94
C LEU A 101 5.59 -3.40 8.20
N LEU A 102 4.76 -3.18 7.17
CA LEU A 102 3.30 -3.18 7.32
C LEU A 102 2.77 -4.57 7.73
N VAL A 103 3.32 -5.65 7.16
CA VAL A 103 2.99 -7.02 7.57
C VAL A 103 3.36 -7.26 9.03
N GLU A 104 4.52 -6.81 9.47
CA GLU A 104 4.96 -6.96 10.86
C GLU A 104 4.05 -6.19 11.83
N LEU A 105 3.70 -4.95 11.50
CA LEU A 105 2.75 -4.16 12.30
C LEU A 105 1.37 -4.84 12.39
N SER A 106 0.92 -5.47 11.30
CA SER A 106 -0.33 -6.26 11.32
C SER A 106 -0.22 -7.49 12.26
N ARG A 107 0.93 -8.19 12.24
CA ARG A 107 1.20 -9.31 13.17
C ARG A 107 1.25 -8.87 14.63
N MET A 108 1.69 -7.64 14.88
CA MET A 108 1.65 -7.02 16.21
C MET A 108 0.24 -6.61 16.65
N GLY A 109 -0.79 -6.91 15.85
CA GLY A 109 -2.20 -6.65 16.16
C GLY A 109 -2.72 -5.28 15.73
N LYS A 110 -1.96 -4.53 14.92
CA LYS A 110 -2.44 -3.25 14.37
C LYS A 110 -3.44 -3.51 13.23
N THR A 111 -4.50 -2.73 13.17
CA THR A 111 -5.39 -2.67 12.01
C THR A 111 -4.87 -1.61 11.04
N ILE A 112 -4.59 -2.01 9.81
CA ILE A 112 -3.98 -1.11 8.82
C ILE A 112 -4.94 -0.91 7.66
N PHE A 113 -5.27 0.35 7.40
CA PHE A 113 -5.98 0.80 6.21
C PHE A 113 -5.05 1.69 5.40
N PHE A 114 -4.76 1.33 4.17
CA PHE A 114 -3.90 2.14 3.32
C PHE A 114 -4.44 2.28 1.90
N SER A 115 -4.18 3.44 1.28
CA SER A 115 -4.42 3.65 -0.13
C SER A 115 -3.20 3.24 -0.94
N THR A 116 -3.41 2.71 -2.15
CA THR A 116 -2.32 2.48 -3.10
C THR A 116 -2.85 2.37 -4.52
N GLN A 117 -2.05 2.78 -5.49
CA GLN A 117 -2.27 2.54 -6.92
C GLN A 117 -1.46 1.35 -7.44
N ILE A 118 -0.73 0.67 -6.56
CA ILE A 118 0.19 -0.42 -6.91
C ILE A 118 -0.48 -1.76 -6.64
N LEU A 119 -0.97 -2.41 -7.69
CA LEU A 119 -1.71 -3.69 -7.58
C LEU A 119 -0.91 -4.82 -6.95
N SER A 120 0.43 -4.86 -7.12
CA SER A 120 1.27 -5.87 -6.48
C SER A 120 1.23 -5.79 -4.96
N ASP A 121 1.20 -4.58 -4.39
CA ASP A 121 1.16 -4.38 -2.95
C ASP A 121 -0.16 -4.90 -2.37
N VAL A 122 -1.27 -4.65 -3.09
CA VAL A 122 -2.60 -5.13 -2.71
C VAL A 122 -2.64 -6.66 -2.64
N ALA A 123 -2.08 -7.34 -3.67
CA ALA A 123 -2.13 -8.79 -3.76
C ALA A 123 -1.30 -9.50 -2.66
N GLU A 124 -0.24 -8.86 -2.19
CA GLU A 124 0.70 -9.48 -1.25
C GLU A 124 0.34 -9.26 0.22
N ILE A 125 -0.25 -8.11 0.57
CA ILE A 125 -0.42 -7.73 1.99
C ILE A 125 -1.87 -7.48 2.42
N CYS A 126 -2.82 -7.29 1.49
CA CYS A 126 -4.20 -6.98 1.84
C CYS A 126 -5.03 -8.22 2.16
N THR A 127 -5.74 -8.21 3.27
CA THR A 127 -6.78 -9.20 3.58
C THR A 127 -8.12 -8.87 2.92
N SER A 128 -8.40 -7.58 2.71
CA SER A 128 -9.60 -7.05 2.05
C SER A 128 -9.24 -5.84 1.21
N ILE A 129 -9.94 -5.64 0.13
CA ILE A 129 -9.69 -4.61 -0.87
C ILE A 129 -10.98 -3.83 -1.11
N CYS A 130 -10.86 -2.53 -1.23
CA CYS A 130 -11.94 -1.65 -1.68
C CYS A 130 -11.46 -0.89 -2.92
N ILE A 131 -12.18 -1.00 -4.03
CA ILE A 131 -11.89 -0.27 -5.27
C ILE A 131 -12.80 0.95 -5.33
N ILE A 132 -12.17 2.12 -5.48
CA ILE A 132 -12.86 3.41 -5.60
C ILE A 132 -12.56 3.99 -6.98
N GLU A 133 -13.62 4.39 -7.69
CA GLU A 133 -13.54 5.07 -8.98
C GLU A 133 -14.48 6.28 -8.98
N ALA A 134 -13.98 7.44 -9.41
CA ALA A 134 -14.74 8.69 -9.43
C ALA A 134 -15.45 9.03 -8.10
N GLY A 135 -14.81 8.71 -6.96
CA GLY A 135 -15.37 8.94 -5.63
C GLY A 135 -16.45 7.95 -5.19
N GLN A 136 -16.71 6.91 -5.98
CA GLN A 136 -17.67 5.86 -5.66
C GLN A 136 -16.98 4.53 -5.40
N MET A 137 -17.47 3.79 -4.42
CA MET A 137 -17.01 2.43 -4.14
C MET A 137 -17.57 1.49 -5.21
N VAL A 138 -16.68 0.93 -6.05
CA VAL A 138 -17.04 0.05 -7.17
C VAL A 138 -17.11 -1.40 -6.73
N ALA A 139 -16.17 -1.83 -5.89
CA ALA A 139 -16.11 -3.19 -5.40
C ALA A 139 -15.43 -3.27 -4.03
N VAL A 140 -15.81 -4.24 -3.22
CA VAL A 140 -15.21 -4.54 -1.92
C VAL A 140 -15.22 -6.04 -1.68
N GLY A 141 -14.16 -6.58 -1.10
CA GLY A 141 -14.05 -7.99 -0.76
C GLY A 141 -12.61 -8.46 -0.68
N THR A 142 -12.41 -9.77 -0.56
CA THR A 142 -11.09 -10.38 -0.71
C THR A 142 -10.65 -10.37 -2.17
N LEU A 143 -9.36 -10.58 -2.42
CA LEU A 143 -8.85 -10.69 -3.80
C LEU A 143 -9.57 -11.79 -4.60
N ASP A 144 -9.91 -12.91 -3.93
CA ASP A 144 -10.63 -14.01 -4.55
C ASP A 144 -12.09 -13.67 -4.87
N ASP A 145 -12.75 -12.89 -3.99
CA ASP A 145 -14.12 -12.41 -4.25
C ASP A 145 -14.14 -11.48 -5.46
N LEU A 146 -13.17 -10.55 -5.52
CA LEU A 146 -13.04 -9.63 -6.66
C LEU A 146 -12.73 -10.40 -7.97
N ARG A 147 -11.83 -11.38 -7.92
CA ARG A 147 -11.56 -12.24 -9.08
C ARG A 147 -12.79 -12.99 -9.57
N LYS A 148 -13.62 -13.51 -8.65
CA LYS A 148 -14.88 -14.19 -9.00
C LYS A 148 -15.90 -13.23 -9.62
N GLN A 149 -16.03 -12.01 -9.04
CA GLN A 149 -16.90 -10.97 -9.60
C GLN A 149 -16.47 -10.53 -11.00
N MET A 150 -15.16 -10.45 -11.24
CA MET A 150 -14.58 -10.10 -12.55
C MET A 150 -14.56 -11.29 -13.52
N ALA A 151 -14.64 -12.53 -13.03
CA ALA A 151 -14.59 -13.74 -13.85
C ALA A 151 -15.89 -13.99 -14.64
N GLY A 152 -16.91 -13.12 -14.53
CA GLY A 152 -18.16 -13.22 -15.26
C GLY A 152 -18.01 -13.18 -16.79
N THR A 153 -16.90 -12.66 -17.32
CA THR A 153 -16.60 -12.66 -18.76
C THR A 153 -15.09 -12.82 -18.97
N ARG A 154 -14.63 -14.04 -19.22
CA ARG A 154 -13.25 -14.28 -19.65
C ARG A 154 -13.13 -13.98 -21.14
N ARG A 155 -12.30 -13.00 -21.51
CA ARG A 155 -11.92 -12.81 -22.91
C ARG A 155 -10.85 -13.86 -23.28
N VAL A 156 -11.10 -14.64 -24.31
CA VAL A 156 -10.16 -15.60 -24.87
C VAL A 156 -9.90 -15.20 -26.31
N GLU A 157 -8.65 -14.98 -26.67
CA GLU A 157 -8.21 -14.76 -28.05
C GLU A 157 -7.73 -16.10 -28.63
N ILE A 158 -8.31 -16.49 -29.75
CA ILE A 158 -7.97 -17.73 -30.45
C ILE A 158 -7.43 -17.35 -31.83
N THR A 159 -6.17 -17.68 -32.07
CA THR A 159 -5.60 -17.52 -33.42
C THR A 159 -5.88 -18.77 -34.24
N ILE A 160 -6.52 -18.60 -35.40
CA ILE A 160 -6.88 -19.69 -36.31
C ILE A 160 -6.25 -19.42 -37.68
N SER A 161 -5.74 -20.48 -38.31
CA SER A 161 -5.06 -20.38 -39.61
C SER A 161 -6.01 -20.48 -40.80
N SER A 162 -7.25 -20.97 -40.62
CA SER A 162 -8.25 -21.13 -41.68
C SER A 162 -9.64 -21.30 -41.10
N ARG A 163 -10.69 -21.10 -41.93
CA ARG A 163 -12.12 -21.32 -41.63
C ARG A 163 -12.64 -20.49 -40.43
N ALA A 164 -12.25 -19.22 -40.37
CA ALA A 164 -12.61 -18.34 -39.26
C ALA A 164 -14.14 -18.22 -39.06
N GLU A 165 -14.93 -18.21 -40.15
CA GLU A 165 -16.39 -18.11 -40.08
C GLU A 165 -17.06 -19.39 -39.52
N GLU A 166 -16.52 -20.56 -39.85
CA GLU A 166 -17.03 -21.84 -39.31
C GLU A 166 -16.76 -21.94 -37.81
N VAL A 167 -15.55 -21.52 -37.38
CA VAL A 167 -15.18 -21.50 -35.95
C VAL A 167 -16.01 -20.47 -35.19
N LEU A 168 -16.25 -19.29 -35.77
CA LEU A 168 -17.10 -18.26 -35.17
C LEU A 168 -18.52 -18.79 -34.96
N ALA A 169 -19.12 -19.41 -35.98
CA ALA A 169 -20.47 -20.01 -35.89
C ALA A 169 -20.55 -21.10 -34.81
N TYR A 170 -19.51 -21.92 -34.71
CA TYR A 170 -19.41 -22.96 -33.68
C TYR A 170 -19.30 -22.33 -32.26
N LEU A 171 -18.44 -21.35 -32.06
CA LEU A 171 -18.30 -20.66 -30.78
C LEU A 171 -19.60 -19.96 -30.35
N GLN A 172 -20.31 -19.34 -31.29
CA GLN A 172 -21.60 -18.69 -31.02
C GLN A 172 -22.72 -19.69 -30.66
N SER A 173 -22.58 -20.97 -31.03
CA SER A 173 -23.53 -22.02 -30.66
C SER A 173 -23.30 -22.60 -29.25
N MET A 174 -22.21 -22.26 -28.58
CA MET A 174 -21.87 -22.77 -27.25
C MET A 174 -22.56 -21.95 -26.16
N GLU A 175 -23.28 -22.58 -25.24
CA GLU A 175 -23.92 -21.90 -24.09
C GLU A 175 -22.93 -21.19 -23.14
N SER A 176 -21.68 -21.64 -23.16
CA SER A 176 -20.60 -21.03 -22.33
C SER A 176 -19.98 -19.77 -22.94
N VAL A 177 -20.34 -19.41 -24.18
CA VAL A 177 -19.82 -18.27 -24.91
C VAL A 177 -20.89 -17.17 -24.97
N SER A 178 -20.68 -16.08 -24.28
CA SER A 178 -21.61 -14.94 -24.27
C SER A 178 -21.51 -14.08 -25.54
N GLU A 179 -20.31 -13.95 -26.10
CA GLU A 179 -20.04 -13.18 -27.31
C GLU A 179 -18.78 -13.76 -28.01
N ALA A 180 -18.86 -13.95 -29.33
CA ALA A 180 -17.70 -14.25 -30.14
C ALA A 180 -17.68 -13.38 -31.38
N ARG A 181 -16.50 -12.84 -31.74
CA ARG A 181 -16.29 -11.99 -32.92
C ARG A 181 -14.91 -12.24 -33.52
N ILE A 182 -14.78 -12.01 -34.81
CA ILE A 182 -13.49 -11.99 -35.48
C ILE A 182 -12.84 -10.63 -35.14
N ALA A 183 -11.63 -10.65 -34.58
CA ALA A 183 -10.85 -9.42 -34.39
C ALA A 183 -10.32 -8.96 -35.76
N GLU A 184 -10.55 -7.69 -36.11
CA GLU A 184 -9.84 -7.08 -37.22
C GLU A 184 -8.39 -6.85 -36.77
N ASP A 185 -7.43 -7.39 -37.54
CA ASP A 185 -6.01 -7.13 -37.32
C ASP A 185 -5.76 -5.61 -37.43
N ILE A 186 -5.56 -4.97 -36.28
CA ILE A 186 -4.99 -3.63 -36.25
C ILE A 186 -3.51 -3.80 -36.57
N LYS A 187 -3.16 -3.53 -37.85
CA LYS A 187 -1.78 -3.43 -38.33
C LYS A 187 -1.08 -2.24 -37.75
#